data_d026204cfeeee8eee5fa391a5d29890c
#
_entry.id   d026204cfeeee8eee5fa391a5d29890c
#
_cell.length_a   1.000
_cell.length_b   1.000
_cell.length_c   1.000
_cell.angle_alpha   90.00
_cell.angle_beta   90.00
_cell.angle_gamma   90.00
#
_symmetry.space_group_name_H-M   'P 1'
#
loop_
_entity.id
_entity.type
_entity.pdbx_description
1 polymer ?
#
loop_
_entity_poly.entity_id
_entity_poly.type
_entity_poly.pdbx_seq_one_letter_code
_entity_poly.pdbx_strand_id
1 'polypeptide(L)'
;QVAKFTDWDFYDGSGWSKNLEDAKPLMEGVASEYSVNYVPALKRFLLVYHDAFLSPDIVGRTSLNPWGPWSEKIKLHTCEEKSWSNEVFCYSGKVQPWLSKEDEIIISYASNAKSLAGVIKTEMETRQIN
;
A
#
# COMPACT_ATOMS: atom_id res chain seq x y z
N GLN A 1 -1.31 25.46 5.08
CA GLN A 1 -0.54 26.08 4.00
C GLN A 1 -0.12 24.95 3.05
N VAL A 2 -0.51 24.97 1.79
CA VAL A 2 -0.04 23.99 0.79
C VAL A 2 1.39 24.38 0.44
N ALA A 3 2.33 23.43 0.59
CA ALA A 3 3.72 23.62 0.21
C ALA A 3 3.79 23.97 -1.29
N LYS A 4 4.62 24.93 -1.64
CA LYS A 4 4.88 25.26 -3.04
C LYS A 4 5.74 24.15 -3.65
N PHE A 5 5.53 23.82 -4.91
CA PHE A 5 6.31 22.82 -5.62
C PHE A 5 7.82 23.11 -5.57
N THR A 6 8.19 24.38 -5.57
CA THR A 6 9.58 24.85 -5.43
C THR A 6 10.23 24.50 -4.08
N ASP A 7 9.42 24.15 -3.08
CA ASP A 7 9.91 23.78 -1.76
C ASP A 7 10.21 22.29 -1.65
N TRP A 8 9.88 21.52 -2.69
CA TRP A 8 10.04 20.08 -2.71
C TRP A 8 11.48 19.68 -3.06
N ASP A 9 11.91 18.57 -2.48
CA ASP A 9 13.11 17.85 -2.84
C ASP A 9 12.72 16.49 -3.42
N PHE A 10 13.44 16.07 -4.45
CA PHE A 10 13.20 14.82 -5.18
C PHE A 10 14.38 13.88 -4.93
N TYR A 11 14.07 12.65 -4.57
CA TYR A 11 15.11 11.64 -4.36
C TYR A 11 15.68 11.17 -5.71
N ASP A 12 17.01 11.30 -5.87
CA ASP A 12 17.72 10.99 -7.12
C ASP A 12 18.32 9.58 -7.16
N GLY A 13 18.07 8.78 -6.13
CA GLY A 13 18.65 7.45 -5.95
C GLY A 13 19.85 7.43 -5.01
N SER A 14 20.44 8.57 -4.69
CA SER A 14 21.58 8.71 -3.79
C SER A 14 21.45 9.86 -2.80
N GLY A 15 20.70 10.87 -3.16
CA GLY A 15 20.47 12.09 -2.37
C GLY A 15 19.18 12.79 -2.77
N TRP A 16 19.17 14.10 -2.60
CA TRP A 16 18.01 14.94 -2.81
C TRP A 16 18.35 16.09 -3.78
N SER A 17 17.53 16.27 -4.81
CA SER A 17 17.64 17.33 -5.82
C SER A 17 16.42 18.25 -5.77
N LYS A 18 16.61 19.50 -6.14
CA LYS A 18 15.52 20.46 -6.40
C LYS A 18 14.89 20.31 -7.78
N ASN A 19 15.49 19.50 -8.64
CA ASN A 19 15.02 19.28 -10.01
C ASN A 19 14.22 17.98 -10.09
N LEU A 20 12.96 18.06 -10.54
CA LEU A 20 12.11 16.89 -10.73
C LEU A 20 12.70 15.88 -11.74
N GLU A 21 13.42 16.36 -12.76
CA GLU A 21 14.02 15.51 -13.78
C GLU A 21 15.07 14.53 -13.22
N ASP A 22 15.62 14.83 -12.03
CA ASP A 22 16.57 13.95 -11.35
C ASP A 22 15.87 12.85 -10.55
N ALA A 23 14.56 12.92 -10.36
CA ALA A 23 13.79 11.95 -9.57
C ALA A 23 13.96 10.52 -10.09
N LYS A 24 14.25 9.59 -9.18
CA LYS A 24 14.35 8.16 -9.50
C LYS A 24 13.21 7.37 -8.86
N PRO A 25 12.66 6.38 -9.57
CA PRO A 25 11.72 5.44 -8.98
C PRO A 25 12.35 4.73 -7.78
N LEU A 26 11.61 4.66 -6.68
CA LEU A 26 12.06 3.93 -5.48
C LEU A 26 11.92 2.42 -5.65
N MET A 27 11.00 1.97 -6.47
CA MET A 27 10.74 0.57 -6.83
C MET A 27 9.74 0.49 -7.98
N GLU A 28 9.61 -0.70 -8.54
CA GLU A 28 8.62 -1.03 -9.56
C GLU A 28 7.57 -2.02 -9.04
N GLY A 29 6.46 -2.17 -9.75
CA GLY A 29 5.43 -3.16 -9.46
C GLY A 29 4.58 -2.85 -8.21
N VAL A 30 4.56 -1.60 -7.76
CA VAL A 30 3.68 -1.13 -6.69
C VAL A 30 2.36 -0.66 -7.29
N ALA A 31 1.23 -1.13 -6.76
CA ALA A 31 -0.08 -0.62 -7.15
C ALA A 31 -0.20 0.88 -6.83
N SER A 32 -1.03 1.60 -7.59
CA SER A 32 -1.24 3.04 -7.40
C SER A 32 -1.78 3.42 -6.02
N GLU A 33 -2.44 2.46 -5.36
CA GLU A 33 -2.99 2.62 -4.01
C GLU A 33 -2.13 1.84 -3.03
N TYR A 34 -1.42 2.55 -2.18
CA TYR A 34 -0.53 1.99 -1.17
C TYR A 34 -0.51 2.84 0.09
N SER A 35 0.12 2.34 1.13
CA SER A 35 0.44 3.11 2.34
C SER A 35 1.88 2.88 2.78
N VAL A 36 2.52 3.92 3.28
CA VAL A 36 3.83 3.85 3.93
C VAL A 36 3.68 4.41 5.34
N ASN A 37 3.94 3.59 6.34
CA ASN A 37 3.80 3.97 7.74
C ASN A 37 5.02 3.50 8.54
N TYR A 38 5.48 4.32 9.48
CA TYR A 38 6.45 3.87 10.46
C TYR A 38 5.76 2.98 11.50
N VAL A 39 6.30 1.79 11.73
CA VAL A 39 5.79 0.81 12.70
C VAL A 39 6.77 0.74 13.87
N PRO A 40 6.43 1.30 15.04
CA PRO A 40 7.34 1.38 16.17
C PRO A 40 7.87 0.02 16.64
N ALA A 41 7.01 -1.00 16.70
CA ALA A 41 7.40 -2.35 17.09
C ALA A 41 8.48 -2.96 16.18
N LEU A 42 8.42 -2.66 14.88
CA LEU A 42 9.41 -3.11 13.90
C LEU A 42 10.62 -2.17 13.81
N LYS A 43 10.52 -0.95 14.36
CA LYS A 43 11.49 0.15 14.17
C LYS A 43 11.80 0.40 12.68
N ARG A 44 10.80 0.25 11.83
CA ARG A 44 10.91 0.34 10.36
C ARG A 44 9.68 0.97 9.76
N PHE A 45 9.85 1.48 8.55
CA PHE A 45 8.74 1.78 7.67
C PHE A 45 8.18 0.48 7.07
N LEU A 46 6.86 0.39 7.00
CA LEU A 46 6.12 -0.67 6.34
C LEU A 46 5.36 -0.06 5.15
N LEU A 47 5.64 -0.56 3.95
CA LEU A 47 4.88 -0.31 2.75
C LEU A 47 3.91 -1.47 2.55
N VAL A 48 2.62 -1.17 2.36
CA VAL A 48 1.56 -2.15 2.08
C VAL A 48 0.84 -1.77 0.80
N TYR A 49 0.61 -2.75 -0.08
CA TYR A 49 -0.03 -2.58 -1.38
C TYR A 49 -0.53 -3.91 -1.94
N HIS A 50 -1.38 -3.89 -2.98
CA HIS A 50 -1.68 -5.10 -3.77
C HIS A 50 -0.51 -5.43 -4.71
N ASP A 51 -0.15 -6.71 -4.82
CA ASP A 51 1.05 -7.21 -5.52
C ASP A 51 1.07 -6.91 -7.02
N ALA A 52 -0.04 -6.57 -7.61
CA ALA A 52 -0.18 -6.07 -8.97
C ALA A 52 -1.55 -5.39 -9.10
N PHE A 53 -1.82 -4.81 -10.26
CA PHE A 53 -3.13 -4.26 -10.57
C PHE A 53 -4.20 -5.35 -10.45
N LEU A 54 -5.17 -5.16 -9.56
CA LEU A 54 -6.26 -6.10 -9.25
C LEU A 54 -5.81 -7.49 -8.77
N SER A 55 -4.57 -7.62 -8.28
CA SER A 55 -4.14 -8.84 -7.60
C SER A 55 -4.95 -9.04 -6.31
N PRO A 56 -5.35 -10.28 -5.98
CA PRO A 56 -5.95 -10.56 -4.69
C PRO A 56 -4.95 -10.47 -3.53
N ASP A 57 -3.66 -10.58 -3.80
CA ASP A 57 -2.64 -10.63 -2.77
C ASP A 57 -2.24 -9.23 -2.30
N ILE A 58 -2.32 -9.02 -1.00
CA ILE A 58 -1.78 -7.86 -0.29
C ILE A 58 -0.41 -8.22 0.23
N VAL A 59 0.56 -7.42 -0.11
CA VAL A 59 1.98 -7.64 0.24
C VAL A 59 2.54 -6.47 1.03
N GLY A 60 3.59 -6.75 1.79
CA GLY A 60 4.34 -5.76 2.54
C GLY A 60 5.83 -5.79 2.22
N ARG A 61 6.47 -4.63 2.37
CA ARG A 61 7.92 -4.48 2.37
C ARG A 61 8.33 -3.59 3.54
N THR A 62 9.51 -3.79 4.07
CA THR A 62 10.03 -2.96 5.15
C THR A 62 11.28 -2.21 4.73
N SER A 63 11.51 -1.05 5.34
CA SER A 63 12.74 -0.28 5.18
C SER A 63 13.06 0.52 6.44
N LEU A 64 14.35 0.88 6.62
CA LEU A 64 14.76 1.83 7.65
C LEU A 64 14.39 3.28 7.30
N ASN A 65 14.27 3.59 5.99
CA ASN A 65 13.94 4.91 5.50
C ASN A 65 12.68 4.86 4.61
N PRO A 66 11.85 5.91 4.55
CA PRO A 66 10.67 5.90 3.69
C PRO A 66 10.99 5.86 2.19
N TRP A 67 12.21 6.16 1.79
CA TRP A 67 12.69 6.05 0.42
C TRP A 67 13.46 4.76 0.12
N GLY A 68 13.58 3.86 1.08
CA GLY A 68 14.27 2.57 0.90
C GLY A 68 15.72 2.56 1.45
N PRO A 69 16.52 1.55 1.10
CA PRO A 69 16.14 0.41 0.26
C PRO A 69 15.06 -0.46 0.93
N TRP A 70 14.11 -0.92 0.12
CA TRP A 70 13.02 -1.76 0.58
C TRP A 70 13.40 -3.24 0.54
N SER A 71 12.91 -4.01 1.51
CA SER A 71 13.10 -5.47 1.55
C SER A 71 12.42 -6.16 0.37
N GLU A 72 12.67 -7.46 0.23
CA GLU A 72 11.82 -8.33 -0.57
C GLU A 72 10.37 -8.26 -0.05
N LYS A 73 9.41 -8.47 -0.97
CA LYS A 73 8.00 -8.48 -0.62
C LYS A 73 7.63 -9.76 0.12
N ILE A 74 6.78 -9.62 1.14
CA ILE A 74 6.15 -10.74 1.84
C ILE A 74 4.64 -10.65 1.64
N LYS A 75 4.00 -11.80 1.46
CA LYS A 75 2.55 -11.84 1.40
C LYS A 75 1.97 -11.71 2.80
N LEU A 76 1.08 -10.73 2.98
CA LEU A 76 0.40 -10.46 4.24
C LEU A 76 -1.00 -11.06 4.28
N HIS A 77 -1.72 -10.99 3.16
CA HIS A 77 -3.10 -11.45 3.06
C HIS A 77 -3.48 -11.75 1.60
N THR A 78 -4.49 -12.58 1.43
CA THR A 78 -5.16 -12.78 0.13
C THR A 78 -6.63 -12.42 0.27
N CYS A 79 -7.13 -11.55 -0.58
CA CYS A 79 -8.55 -11.19 -0.65
C CYS A 79 -9.37 -12.43 -1.05
N GLU A 80 -10.08 -13.02 -0.08
CA GLU A 80 -10.86 -14.25 -0.26
C GLU A 80 -12.07 -14.04 -1.17
N GLU A 81 -12.63 -12.83 -1.20
CA GLU A 81 -13.78 -12.46 -2.02
C GLU A 81 -13.52 -12.63 -3.52
N LYS A 82 -12.25 -12.60 -3.94
CA LYS A 82 -11.86 -12.91 -5.31
C LYS A 82 -12.27 -14.30 -5.75
N SER A 83 -12.40 -15.24 -4.80
CA SER A 83 -12.88 -16.61 -5.08
C SER A 83 -14.38 -16.70 -5.32
N TRP A 84 -15.17 -15.70 -4.94
CA TRP A 84 -16.63 -15.74 -5.06
C TRP A 84 -17.11 -15.65 -6.51
N SER A 85 -16.40 -14.88 -7.34
CA SER A 85 -16.70 -14.73 -8.76
C SER A 85 -15.51 -14.16 -9.52
N ASN A 86 -15.40 -14.47 -10.80
CA ASN A 86 -14.44 -13.85 -11.73
C ASN A 86 -14.65 -12.34 -11.91
N GLU A 87 -15.84 -11.84 -11.58
CA GLU A 87 -16.16 -10.42 -11.64
C GLU A 87 -15.71 -9.65 -10.41
N VAL A 88 -15.41 -10.33 -9.29
CA VAL A 88 -14.91 -9.70 -8.07
C VAL A 88 -13.45 -9.31 -8.25
N PHE A 89 -13.10 -8.12 -7.80
CA PHE A 89 -11.73 -7.62 -7.73
C PHE A 89 -11.47 -6.90 -6.41
N CYS A 90 -10.23 -6.90 -5.99
CA CYS A 90 -9.78 -6.33 -4.73
C CYS A 90 -8.76 -5.23 -4.99
N TYR A 91 -8.78 -4.20 -4.18
CA TYR A 91 -7.91 -3.03 -4.35
C TYR A 91 -7.79 -2.22 -3.05
N SER A 92 -6.95 -1.19 -3.04
CA SER A 92 -6.78 -0.24 -1.93
C SER A 92 -6.33 -0.86 -0.61
N GLY A 93 -5.44 -1.88 -0.68
CA GLY A 93 -4.82 -2.45 0.52
C GLY A 93 -3.93 -1.43 1.22
N LYS A 94 -4.29 -1.02 2.46
CA LYS A 94 -3.60 0.03 3.22
C LYS A 94 -3.58 -0.25 4.71
N VAL A 95 -2.49 0.13 5.37
CA VAL A 95 -2.44 0.17 6.83
C VAL A 95 -3.34 1.29 7.34
N GLN A 96 -4.04 1.02 8.43
CA GLN A 96 -4.86 1.98 9.17
C GLN A 96 -4.18 2.31 10.51
N PRO A 97 -3.30 3.34 10.56
CA PRO A 97 -2.47 3.59 11.74
C PRO A 97 -3.26 3.87 13.01
N TRP A 98 -4.40 4.58 12.89
CA TRP A 98 -5.26 4.93 14.03
C TRP A 98 -6.06 3.77 14.60
N LEU A 99 -6.19 2.67 13.87
CA LEU A 99 -6.81 1.43 14.33
C LEU A 99 -5.77 0.41 14.80
N SER A 100 -4.52 0.58 14.40
CA SER A 100 -3.40 -0.30 14.77
C SER A 100 -2.93 -0.02 16.21
N LYS A 101 -2.43 -1.05 16.86
CA LYS A 101 -1.82 -0.96 18.18
C LYS A 101 -0.31 -1.20 18.09
N GLU A 102 0.37 -1.20 19.23
CA GLU A 102 1.83 -1.31 19.26
C GLU A 102 2.34 -2.63 18.66
N ASP A 103 1.59 -3.71 18.85
CA ASP A 103 1.90 -5.08 18.42
C ASP A 103 0.96 -5.62 17.32
N GLU A 104 0.01 -4.80 16.86
CA GLU A 104 -0.99 -5.17 15.86
C GLU A 104 -1.05 -4.15 14.74
N ILE A 105 -1.11 -4.62 13.50
CA ILE A 105 -1.29 -3.78 12.32
C ILE A 105 -2.63 -4.12 11.68
N ILE A 106 -3.50 -3.12 11.61
CA ILE A 106 -4.78 -3.22 10.91
C ILE A 106 -4.57 -2.82 9.45
N ILE A 107 -4.94 -3.72 8.54
CA ILE A 107 -4.95 -3.47 7.11
C ILE A 107 -6.40 -3.51 6.63
N SER A 108 -6.82 -2.48 5.91
CA SER A 108 -8.09 -2.45 5.20
C SER A 108 -7.86 -2.61 3.70
N TYR A 109 -8.81 -3.20 3.03
CA TYR A 109 -8.90 -3.22 1.57
C TYR A 109 -10.36 -3.13 1.13
N ALA A 110 -10.58 -2.89 -0.15
CA ALA A 110 -11.90 -2.91 -0.75
C ALA A 110 -12.06 -4.12 -1.67
N SER A 111 -13.20 -4.76 -1.61
CA SER A 111 -13.64 -5.71 -2.64
C SER A 111 -14.86 -5.17 -3.37
N ASN A 112 -14.90 -5.38 -4.69
CA ASN A 112 -15.97 -4.87 -5.53
C ASN A 112 -16.27 -5.87 -6.63
N ALA A 113 -17.51 -5.86 -7.15
CA ALA A 113 -17.90 -6.67 -8.30
C ALA A 113 -18.25 -5.77 -9.48
N LYS A 114 -17.83 -6.17 -10.69
CA LYS A 114 -18.10 -5.43 -11.93
C LYS A 114 -19.59 -5.31 -12.24
N SER A 115 -20.35 -6.34 -11.89
CA SER A 115 -21.80 -6.36 -12.01
C SER A 115 -22.38 -7.47 -11.12
N LEU A 116 -23.43 -7.15 -10.38
CA LEU A 116 -24.35 -8.13 -9.76
C LEU A 116 -25.75 -7.61 -10.04
N ALA A 117 -26.36 -8.05 -11.14
CA ALA A 117 -27.76 -7.74 -11.48
C ALA A 117 -28.12 -6.25 -11.36
N GLY A 118 -27.24 -5.36 -11.81
CA GLY A 118 -27.44 -3.90 -11.75
C GLY A 118 -27.19 -3.27 -10.37
N VAL A 119 -26.73 -4.05 -9.39
CA VAL A 119 -26.35 -3.55 -8.06
C VAL A 119 -24.84 -3.72 -7.89
N ILE A 120 -24.13 -2.61 -7.76
CA ILE A 120 -22.70 -2.61 -7.37
C ILE A 120 -22.66 -2.83 -5.86
N LYS A 121 -22.15 -3.97 -5.44
CA LYS A 121 -21.87 -4.26 -4.03
C LYS A 121 -20.43 -3.88 -3.74
N THR A 122 -20.25 -2.87 -2.92
CA THR A 122 -18.94 -2.50 -2.37
C THR A 122 -18.90 -2.94 -0.91
N GLU A 123 -17.94 -3.78 -0.58
CA GLU A 123 -17.67 -4.19 0.80
C GLU A 123 -16.28 -3.73 1.19
N MET A 124 -16.17 -3.12 2.35
CA MET A 124 -14.91 -2.81 3.00
C MET A 124 -14.72 -3.79 4.14
N GLU A 125 -13.65 -4.55 4.10
CA GLU A 125 -13.23 -5.39 5.21
C GLU A 125 -11.98 -4.82 5.87
N THR A 126 -11.97 -4.87 7.18
CA THR A 126 -10.81 -4.59 8.00
C THR A 126 -10.42 -5.87 8.68
N ARG A 127 -9.23 -6.35 8.42
CA ARG A 127 -8.67 -7.54 9.06
C ARG A 127 -7.46 -7.18 9.89
N GLN A 128 -7.39 -7.82 11.03
CA GLN A 128 -6.27 -7.72 11.96
C GLN A 128 -5.23 -8.76 11.57
N ILE A 129 -3.99 -8.33 11.41
CA ILE A 129 -2.84 -9.20 11.14
C ILE A 129 -1.95 -9.15 12.38
N ASN A 130 -1.82 -10.29 13.03
CA ASN A 130 -0.97 -10.48 14.21
C ASN A 130 0.44 -10.87 13.80
#